data_64a21f64eb7546acebff310750da03c5
#
_entry.id   64a21f64eb7546acebff310750da03c5
#
_cell.length_a   1.000
_cell.length_b   1.000
_cell.length_c   1.000
_cell.angle_alpha   90.00
_cell.angle_beta   90.00
_cell.angle_gamma   90.00
#
_symmetry.space_group_name_H-M   'P 1'
#
loop_
_entity.id
_entity.type
_entity.pdbx_description
1 polymer ?
#
loop_
_entity_poly.entity_id
_entity_poly.type
_entity_poly.pdbx_seq_one_letter_code
_entity_poly.pdbx_strand_id
1 'polypeptide(L)'
;MDKTKILILCIGNSTRSQIAESYFKKFAGDRIQPYSAGLTPSKIHPLTRKVLAEDGIDMVGQYSKSVKEFLGKVHFQYVFTVCDLAHQQCPTIFLNAKMIHWDIEDPSTCGDLEEICIQKFREVRDTIKFHVKEWLTREN
;
A
#
# COMPACT_ATOMS: atom_id res chain seq x y z
N MET A 1 12.21 16.97 -13.06
CA MET A 1 10.74 17.06 -12.95
C MET A 1 10.27 16.47 -11.65
N ASP A 2 9.27 17.08 -11.06
CA ASP A 2 8.73 16.59 -9.80
C ASP A 2 7.94 15.30 -10.03
N LYS A 3 8.10 14.37 -9.11
CA LYS A 3 7.34 13.14 -9.17
C LYS A 3 5.91 13.37 -8.71
N THR A 4 4.98 12.61 -9.26
CA THR A 4 3.61 12.56 -8.76
C THR A 4 3.61 11.88 -7.40
N LYS A 5 3.04 12.55 -6.39
CA LYS A 5 2.97 11.99 -5.04
C LYS A 5 1.66 11.29 -4.81
N ILE A 6 1.73 10.06 -4.35
CA ILE A 6 0.55 9.26 -4.03
C ILE A 6 0.62 8.72 -2.62
N LEU A 7 -0.55 8.55 -2.00
CA LEU A 7 -0.68 7.93 -0.69
C LEU A 7 -1.48 6.65 -0.81
N ILE A 8 -0.99 5.57 -0.22
CA ILE A 8 -1.73 4.32 -0.10
C ILE A 8 -2.12 4.15 1.37
N LEU A 9 -3.41 4.09 1.65
CA LEU A 9 -3.96 4.10 2.99
C LEU A 9 -4.65 2.78 3.33
N CYS A 10 -4.30 2.21 4.48
CA CYS A 10 -4.99 1.05 5.05
C CYS A 10 -5.09 1.24 6.57
N ILE A 11 -5.45 0.20 7.32
CA ILE A 11 -5.62 0.32 8.77
C ILE A 11 -4.27 0.32 9.48
N GLY A 12 -3.52 -0.78 9.36
CA GLY A 12 -2.30 -1.00 10.14
C GLY A 12 -1.01 -0.60 9.45
N ASN A 13 -1.05 -0.29 8.17
CA ASN A 13 0.15 -0.06 7.35
C ASN A 13 1.15 -1.21 7.52
N SER A 14 0.62 -2.43 7.55
CA SER A 14 1.36 -3.65 7.87
C SER A 14 1.59 -4.52 6.63
N THR A 15 0.61 -4.64 5.76
CA THR A 15 0.66 -5.56 4.62
C THR A 15 0.23 -4.90 3.32
N ARG A 16 -1.07 -4.65 3.14
CA ARG A 16 -1.63 -4.25 1.83
C ARG A 16 -1.04 -2.95 1.30
N SER A 17 -1.00 -1.91 2.11
CA SER A 17 -0.44 -0.63 1.69
C SER A 17 1.08 -0.69 1.52
N GLN A 18 1.76 -1.50 2.31
CA GLN A 18 3.21 -1.70 2.18
C GLN A 18 3.55 -2.42 0.87
N ILE A 19 2.78 -3.43 0.51
CA ILE A 19 2.96 -4.14 -0.76
C ILE A 19 2.75 -3.19 -1.92
N ALA A 20 1.69 -2.38 -1.88
CA ALA A 20 1.42 -1.42 -2.94
C ALA A 20 2.54 -0.39 -3.07
N GLU A 21 3.03 0.15 -1.96
CA GLU A 21 4.17 1.07 -1.98
C GLU A 21 5.38 0.44 -2.67
N SER A 22 5.68 -0.82 -2.34
CA SER A 22 6.80 -1.54 -2.93
C SER A 22 6.69 -1.67 -4.44
N TYR A 23 5.50 -2.01 -4.94
CA TYR A 23 5.31 -2.18 -6.39
C TYR A 23 5.28 -0.85 -7.13
N PHE A 24 4.75 0.21 -6.53
CA PHE A 24 4.87 1.53 -7.15
C PHE A 24 6.33 1.95 -7.27
N LYS A 25 7.15 1.70 -6.24
CA LYS A 25 8.59 1.98 -6.31
C LYS A 25 9.25 1.18 -7.42
N LYS A 26 8.90 -0.10 -7.53
CA LYS A 26 9.52 -0.99 -8.53
C LYS A 26 9.15 -0.62 -9.95
N PHE A 27 7.88 -0.29 -10.21
CA PHE A 27 7.40 -0.10 -11.58
C PHE A 27 7.37 1.35 -12.03
N ALA A 28 7.40 2.31 -11.12
CA ALA A 28 7.24 3.72 -11.46
C ALA A 28 8.11 4.65 -10.63
N GLY A 29 9.25 4.17 -10.11
CA GLY A 29 10.12 4.94 -9.22
C GLY A 29 10.58 6.28 -9.77
N ASP A 30 10.69 6.43 -11.09
CA ASP A 30 11.11 7.67 -11.72
C ASP A 30 9.98 8.68 -11.89
N ARG A 31 8.73 8.21 -11.90
CA ARG A 31 7.55 9.03 -12.18
C ARG A 31 6.70 9.30 -10.95
N ILE A 32 6.72 8.40 -10.00
CA ILE A 32 5.83 8.42 -8.84
C ILE A 32 6.65 8.31 -7.56
N GLN A 33 6.30 9.14 -6.58
CA GLN A 33 6.80 9.02 -5.22
C GLN A 33 5.67 8.46 -4.36
N PRO A 34 5.71 7.17 -4.02
CA PRO A 34 4.66 6.56 -3.23
C PRO A 34 4.91 6.72 -1.74
N TYR A 35 3.83 6.95 -1.00
CA TYR A 35 3.80 6.96 0.45
C TYR A 35 2.74 5.97 0.89
N SER A 36 2.94 5.27 1.99
CA SER A 36 1.89 4.47 2.59
C SER A 36 1.73 4.83 4.06
N ALA A 37 0.53 4.66 4.58
CA ALA A 37 0.24 4.97 5.97
C ALA A 37 -0.97 4.19 6.47
N GLY A 38 -1.13 4.15 7.78
CA GLY A 38 -2.27 3.51 8.40
C GLY A 38 -3.03 4.46 9.31
N LEU A 39 -4.30 4.17 9.51
CA LEU A 39 -5.11 4.89 10.48
C LEU A 39 -4.68 4.54 11.91
N THR A 40 -4.31 3.28 12.13
CA THR A 40 -3.82 2.77 13.41
C THR A 40 -2.58 1.92 13.11
N PRO A 41 -1.39 2.55 13.00
CA PRO A 41 -0.20 1.82 12.57
C PRO A 41 0.23 0.76 13.57
N SER A 42 0.75 -0.35 13.08
CA SER A 42 1.31 -1.42 13.89
C SER A 42 2.78 -1.63 13.51
N LYS A 43 3.06 -2.71 12.79
CA LYS A 43 4.40 -2.96 12.25
C LYS A 43 4.24 -3.78 10.96
N ILE A 44 5.26 -3.78 10.13
CA ILE A 44 5.22 -4.59 8.91
C ILE A 44 5.19 -6.06 9.29
N HIS A 45 4.19 -6.78 8.77
CA HIS A 45 4.04 -8.20 9.04
C HIS A 45 5.23 -8.97 8.44
N PRO A 46 5.80 -9.94 9.18
CA PRO A 46 6.94 -10.72 8.65
C PRO A 46 6.68 -11.40 7.31
N LEU A 47 5.46 -11.90 7.09
CA LEU A 47 5.12 -12.54 5.82
C LEU A 47 5.05 -11.54 4.67
N THR A 48 4.76 -10.26 4.95
CA THR A 48 4.83 -9.20 3.94
C THR A 48 6.24 -9.12 3.37
N ARG A 49 7.26 -9.07 4.24
CA ARG A 49 8.65 -9.02 3.81
C ARG A 49 9.04 -10.28 3.04
N LYS A 50 8.57 -11.43 3.52
CA LYS A 50 8.91 -12.72 2.91
C LYS A 50 8.38 -12.84 1.49
N VAL A 51 7.10 -12.53 1.27
CA VAL A 51 6.51 -12.68 -0.06
C VAL A 51 7.03 -11.63 -1.05
N LEU A 52 7.40 -10.44 -0.57
CA LEU A 52 8.04 -9.44 -1.43
C LEU A 52 9.45 -9.85 -1.80
N ALA A 53 10.19 -10.44 -0.84
CA ALA A 53 11.53 -10.97 -1.12
C ALA A 53 11.50 -12.05 -2.20
N GLU A 54 10.44 -12.86 -2.26
CA GLU A 54 10.26 -13.86 -3.31
C GLU A 54 10.21 -13.22 -4.71
N ASP A 55 9.77 -11.97 -4.79
CA ASP A 55 9.71 -11.21 -6.05
C ASP A 55 10.87 -10.22 -6.18
N GLY A 56 11.95 -10.45 -5.44
CA GLY A 56 13.15 -9.66 -5.54
C GLY A 56 13.07 -8.27 -4.93
N ILE A 57 12.09 -8.02 -4.07
CA ILE A 57 11.90 -6.71 -3.46
C ILE A 57 12.45 -6.68 -2.04
N ASP A 58 13.36 -5.74 -1.78
CA ASP A 58 13.86 -5.42 -0.45
C ASP A 58 13.13 -4.17 0.03
N MET A 59 12.56 -4.23 1.23
CA MET A 59 11.77 -3.14 1.79
C MET A 59 12.61 -2.12 2.55
N VAL A 60 13.84 -1.86 2.08
CA VAL A 60 14.73 -0.89 2.73
C VAL A 60 14.05 0.47 2.82
N GLY A 61 14.05 1.05 4.02
CA GLY A 61 13.45 2.35 4.27
C GLY A 61 11.96 2.35 4.49
N GLN A 62 11.29 1.20 4.31
CA GLN A 62 9.85 1.11 4.58
C GLN A 62 9.60 0.77 6.04
N TYR A 63 8.61 1.41 6.64
CA TYR A 63 8.21 1.18 8.01
C TYR A 63 6.72 1.47 8.16
N SER A 64 6.10 0.92 9.19
CA SER A 64 4.69 1.17 9.49
C SER A 64 4.55 2.55 10.15
N LYS A 65 3.66 3.37 9.63
CA LYS A 65 3.52 4.76 10.08
C LYS A 65 2.08 5.24 10.04
N SER A 66 1.82 6.27 10.83
CA SER A 66 0.50 6.89 10.90
C SER A 66 0.31 7.86 9.75
N VAL A 67 -0.92 7.93 9.25
CA VAL A 67 -1.33 8.95 8.28
C VAL A 67 -1.08 10.36 8.83
N LYS A 68 -1.05 10.52 10.14
CA LYS A 68 -0.79 11.82 10.79
C LYS A 68 0.59 12.40 10.45
N GLU A 69 1.54 11.55 10.06
CA GLU A 69 2.87 12.04 9.63
C GLU A 69 2.80 12.91 8.39
N PHE A 70 1.75 12.76 7.59
CA PHE A 70 1.62 13.47 6.31
C PHE A 70 0.57 14.56 6.30
N LEU A 71 -0.28 14.63 7.34
CA LEU A 71 -1.36 15.63 7.40
C LEU A 71 -0.78 17.04 7.41
N GLY A 72 -1.19 17.83 6.39
CA GLY A 72 -0.74 19.22 6.28
C GLY A 72 0.72 19.37 5.82
N LYS A 73 1.42 18.29 5.54
CA LYS A 73 2.84 18.32 5.20
C LYS A 73 3.13 17.89 3.77
N VAL A 74 2.32 17.00 3.22
CA VAL A 74 2.51 16.47 1.86
C VAL A 74 1.20 16.61 1.10
N HIS A 75 1.31 17.13 -0.12
CA HIS A 75 0.17 17.24 -1.02
C HIS A 75 0.16 16.03 -1.96
N PHE A 76 -0.90 15.23 -1.91
CA PHE A 76 -1.03 14.03 -2.74
C PHE A 76 -1.95 14.30 -3.93
N GLN A 77 -1.53 13.89 -5.12
CA GLN A 77 -2.38 13.94 -6.31
C GLN A 77 -3.40 12.80 -6.30
N TYR A 78 -3.01 11.64 -5.75
CA TYR A 78 -3.88 10.47 -5.66
C TYR A 78 -3.81 9.88 -4.26
N VAL A 79 -4.95 9.42 -3.77
CA VAL A 79 -5.02 8.64 -2.53
C VAL A 79 -5.70 7.31 -2.84
N PHE A 80 -4.97 6.23 -2.62
CA PHE A 80 -5.48 4.87 -2.79
C PHE A 80 -5.89 4.33 -1.43
N THR A 81 -7.11 3.79 -1.32
CA THR A 81 -7.50 3.03 -0.13
C THR A 81 -7.58 1.56 -0.51
N VAL A 82 -7.02 0.69 0.33
CA VAL A 82 -6.91 -0.74 0.04
C VAL A 82 -7.72 -1.61 1.00
N CYS A 83 -8.58 -0.99 1.78
CA CYS A 83 -9.56 -1.67 2.61
C CYS A 83 -10.75 -0.74 2.82
N ASP A 84 -11.92 -1.31 3.11
CA ASP A 84 -13.15 -0.55 3.23
C ASP A 84 -13.10 0.47 4.37
N LEU A 85 -12.55 0.08 5.53
CA LEU A 85 -12.48 0.98 6.67
C LEU A 85 -11.62 2.20 6.37
N ALA A 86 -10.48 2.03 5.71
CA ALA A 86 -9.64 3.14 5.31
C ALA A 86 -10.36 4.07 4.32
N HIS A 87 -11.16 3.48 3.43
CA HIS A 87 -11.95 4.25 2.48
C HIS A 87 -13.00 5.10 3.21
N GLN A 88 -13.70 4.53 4.19
CA GLN A 88 -14.73 5.22 4.96
C GLN A 88 -14.16 6.30 5.89
N GLN A 89 -12.97 6.07 6.45
CA GLN A 89 -12.37 6.92 7.46
C GLN A 89 -11.23 7.80 6.93
N CYS A 90 -11.09 7.91 5.62
CA CYS A 90 -10.04 8.73 5.03
C CYS A 90 -10.19 10.18 5.50
N PRO A 91 -9.09 10.79 6.01
CA PRO A 91 -9.16 12.18 6.46
C PRO A 91 -9.63 13.13 5.36
N THR A 92 -10.52 14.06 5.73
CA THR A 92 -11.12 14.98 4.76
C THR A 92 -10.10 15.88 4.08
N ILE A 93 -8.95 16.13 4.71
CA ILE A 93 -7.90 16.95 4.11
C ILE A 93 -7.36 16.35 2.80
N PHE A 94 -7.53 15.04 2.61
CA PHE A 94 -7.09 14.37 1.39
C PHE A 94 -8.16 14.34 0.29
N LEU A 95 -9.36 14.89 0.52
CA LEU A 95 -10.43 14.87 -0.48
C LEU A 95 -10.13 15.71 -1.72
N ASN A 96 -9.12 16.59 -1.65
CA ASN A 96 -8.64 17.30 -2.84
C ASN A 96 -7.86 16.39 -3.79
N ALA A 97 -7.40 15.25 -3.32
CA ALA A 97 -6.74 14.26 -4.14
C ALA A 97 -7.78 13.44 -4.90
N LYS A 98 -7.35 12.85 -6.01
CA LYS A 98 -8.20 11.90 -6.72
C LYS A 98 -8.20 10.59 -5.93
N MET A 99 -9.39 10.14 -5.50
CA MET A 99 -9.54 8.95 -4.67
C MET A 99 -9.71 7.71 -5.53
N ILE A 100 -8.97 6.66 -5.20
CA ILE A 100 -9.06 5.36 -5.87
C ILE A 100 -9.18 4.30 -4.78
N HIS A 101 -10.19 3.44 -4.89
CA HIS A 101 -10.39 2.36 -3.93
C HIS A 101 -10.16 1.00 -4.59
N TRP A 102 -9.27 0.21 -4.00
CA TRP A 102 -9.07 -1.19 -4.36
C TRP A 102 -9.53 -2.07 -3.20
N ASP A 103 -10.51 -2.91 -3.44
CA ASP A 103 -11.02 -3.82 -2.43
C ASP A 103 -10.09 -5.03 -2.34
N ILE A 104 -9.19 -5.00 -1.36
CA ILE A 104 -8.15 -6.02 -1.18
C ILE A 104 -8.40 -6.78 0.12
N GLU A 105 -8.48 -8.10 0.02
CA GLU A 105 -8.62 -8.97 1.19
C GLU A 105 -7.44 -8.81 2.14
N ASP A 106 -7.73 -8.82 3.46
CA ASP A 106 -6.68 -8.80 4.48
C ASP A 106 -6.13 -10.23 4.66
N PRO A 107 -4.88 -10.50 4.26
CA PRO A 107 -4.33 -11.85 4.37
C PRO A 107 -3.97 -12.24 5.80
N SER A 108 -3.92 -11.29 6.74
CA SER A 108 -3.53 -11.58 8.12
C SER A 108 -4.61 -12.36 8.89
N THR A 109 -5.82 -12.48 8.35
CA THR A 109 -6.90 -13.26 8.94
C THR A 109 -6.87 -14.74 8.52
N CYS A 110 -5.71 -15.23 8.11
CA CYS A 110 -5.55 -16.56 7.54
C CYS A 110 -5.59 -17.72 8.52
N GLY A 111 -5.58 -17.45 9.84
CA GLY A 111 -5.54 -18.50 10.87
C GLY A 111 -4.13 -18.80 11.32
N ASP A 112 -3.91 -20.02 11.87
CA ASP A 112 -2.67 -20.37 12.56
C ASP A 112 -1.66 -21.16 11.71
N LEU A 113 -2.08 -21.72 10.57
CA LEU A 113 -1.18 -22.52 9.73
C LEU A 113 -0.35 -21.63 8.83
N GLU A 114 0.97 -21.61 9.05
CA GLU A 114 1.88 -20.76 8.29
C GLU A 114 1.81 -21.02 6.78
N GLU A 115 1.66 -22.26 6.37
CA GLU A 115 1.57 -22.61 4.93
C GLU A 115 0.34 -21.97 4.28
N ILE A 116 -0.79 -21.94 4.98
CA ILE A 116 -1.99 -21.31 4.48
C ILE A 116 -1.82 -19.79 4.47
N CYS A 117 -1.23 -19.25 5.51
CA CYS A 117 -0.98 -17.82 5.61
C CYS A 117 -0.06 -17.32 4.51
N ILE A 118 1.05 -18.00 4.26
CA ILE A 118 1.98 -17.56 3.24
C ILE A 118 1.33 -17.60 1.85
N GLN A 119 0.48 -18.58 1.59
CA GLN A 119 -0.24 -18.66 0.33
C GLN A 119 -1.22 -17.47 0.19
N LYS A 120 -1.93 -17.11 1.25
CA LYS A 120 -2.80 -15.94 1.24
C LYS A 120 -2.02 -14.64 0.99
N PHE A 121 -0.87 -14.49 1.63
CA PHE A 121 -0.02 -13.32 1.40
C PHE A 121 0.49 -13.26 -0.04
N ARG A 122 0.82 -14.41 -0.63
CA ARG A 122 1.22 -14.47 -2.05
C ARG A 122 0.08 -14.05 -2.97
N GLU A 123 -1.13 -14.49 -2.70
CA GLU A 123 -2.30 -14.14 -3.50
C GLU A 123 -2.58 -12.64 -3.43
N VAL A 124 -2.51 -12.06 -2.24
CA VAL A 124 -2.71 -10.62 -2.05
C VAL A 124 -1.59 -9.84 -2.73
N ARG A 125 -0.33 -10.29 -2.58
CA ARG A 125 0.80 -9.69 -3.28
C ARG A 125 0.54 -9.61 -4.79
N ASP A 126 0.13 -10.72 -5.37
CA ASP A 126 -0.07 -10.80 -6.82
C ASP A 126 -1.27 -9.96 -7.28
N THR A 127 -2.33 -9.91 -6.48
CA THR A 127 -3.48 -9.06 -6.75
C THR A 127 -3.09 -7.59 -6.76
N ILE A 128 -2.34 -7.14 -5.76
CA ILE A 128 -1.90 -5.75 -5.67
C ILE A 128 -0.93 -5.42 -6.81
N LYS A 129 -0.01 -6.32 -7.10
CA LYS A 129 0.91 -6.17 -8.23
C LYS A 129 0.15 -5.93 -9.54
N PHE A 130 -0.90 -6.72 -9.77
CA PHE A 130 -1.75 -6.57 -10.95
C PHE A 130 -2.42 -5.19 -10.98
N HIS A 131 -3.01 -4.77 -9.86
CA HIS A 131 -3.68 -3.46 -9.79
C HIS A 131 -2.72 -2.31 -10.04
N VAL A 132 -1.52 -2.37 -9.46
CA VAL A 132 -0.51 -1.32 -9.65
C VAL A 132 -0.11 -1.22 -11.13
N LYS A 133 0.20 -2.36 -11.74
CA LYS A 133 0.60 -2.39 -13.15
C LYS A 133 -0.51 -1.87 -14.07
N GLU A 134 -1.74 -2.29 -13.83
CA GLU A 134 -2.87 -1.86 -14.65
C GLU A 134 -3.11 -0.38 -14.52
N TRP A 135 -3.07 0.15 -13.29
CA TRP A 135 -3.27 1.58 -13.07
C TRP A 135 -2.19 2.41 -13.77
N LEU A 136 -0.93 2.00 -13.64
CA LEU A 136 0.18 2.70 -14.29
C LEU A 136 0.05 2.71 -15.81
N THR A 137 -0.47 1.64 -16.39
CA THR A 137 -0.70 1.56 -17.84
C THR A 137 -1.76 2.55 -18.29
N ARG A 138 -2.83 2.69 -17.50
CA ARG A 138 -3.94 3.60 -17.84
C ARG A 138 -3.58 5.07 -17.69
N GLU A 139 -2.75 5.40 -16.69
CA GLU A 139 -2.44 6.79 -16.35
C GLU A 139 -1.23 7.33 -17.12
N ASN A 140 -0.68 6.58 -18.02
CA ASN A 140 0.41 7.04 -18.88
C ASN A 140 -0.09 7.77 -20.12
#